data_51ed209015903ecf74c5119dc9a0da9a
#
_entry.id   51ed209015903ecf74c5119dc9a0da9a
#
_cell.length_a   1.000
_cell.length_b   1.000
_cell.length_c   1.000
_cell.angle_alpha   90.00
_cell.angle_beta   90.00
_cell.angle_gamma   90.00
#
_symmetry.space_group_name_H-M   'P 1'
#
loop_
_entity.id
_entity.type
_entity.pdbx_description
1 polymer ?
#
loop_
_entity_poly.entity_id
_entity_poly.type
_entity_poly.pdbx_seq_one_letter_code
_entity_poly.pdbx_strand_id
1 'polypeptide(L)'
;MGFHDQLRRSWDANDSLLCVGLDPDPAKLPSGLGDDAVFRFCREIVDATADLVCAFKPQIAYFASQRAEHALERLCTYVRERYPDVTLILDAKRGDIGSTAEHYAREAFDRYEAHAVTVNPYLGLDSVAPFFEHGGGIIALCRTSNPGGGELQSLDCGGEPLYCRVARLVADEWSRHGECGLVVGATYPDELRVVRSVAADLPILVPGIGAQGGDPAAAVEAGSTFDGRGLMISSSRAILYASSGADFADAARSAAIAARGSTRR
;
A
#
# COMPACT_ATOMS: atom_id res chain seq x y z
N MET A 1 8.03 -3.73 -16.65
CA MET A 1 7.36 -2.42 -16.41
C MET A 1 7.70 -2.02 -14.98
N GLY A 2 8.22 -0.81 -14.76
CA GLY A 2 8.58 -0.32 -13.43
C GLY A 2 7.32 -0.02 -12.58
N PHE A 3 7.52 0.20 -11.29
CA PHE A 3 6.43 0.48 -10.35
C PHE A 3 5.65 1.76 -10.69
N HIS A 4 6.36 2.84 -11.02
CA HIS A 4 5.71 4.13 -11.34
C HIS A 4 4.87 4.04 -12.62
N ASP A 5 5.39 3.40 -13.66
CA ASP A 5 4.64 3.22 -14.92
C ASP A 5 3.43 2.30 -14.71
N GLN A 6 3.59 1.22 -13.94
CA GLN A 6 2.48 0.33 -13.59
C GLN A 6 1.40 1.08 -12.81
N LEU A 7 1.80 1.89 -11.82
CA LEU A 7 0.84 2.64 -11.01
C LEU A 7 0.11 3.73 -11.83
N ARG A 8 0.83 4.41 -12.72
CA ARG A 8 0.21 5.36 -13.66
C ARG A 8 -0.82 4.68 -14.54
N ARG A 9 -0.46 3.54 -15.11
CA ARG A 9 -1.39 2.71 -15.89
C ARG A 9 -2.62 2.30 -15.09
N SER A 10 -2.44 1.94 -13.82
CA SER A 10 -3.54 1.56 -12.93
C SER A 10 -4.49 2.73 -12.63
N TRP A 11 -3.93 3.92 -12.38
CA TRP A 11 -4.75 5.14 -12.19
C TRP A 11 -5.56 5.47 -13.44
N ASP A 12 -4.96 5.33 -14.62
CA ASP A 12 -5.62 5.68 -15.88
C ASP A 12 -6.68 4.65 -16.28
N ALA A 13 -6.39 3.37 -16.12
CA ALA A 13 -7.31 2.29 -16.50
C ALA A 13 -8.60 2.31 -15.69
N ASN A 14 -8.51 2.56 -14.37
CA ASN A 14 -9.65 2.50 -13.45
C ASN A 14 -10.16 3.86 -12.99
N ASP A 15 -9.50 4.96 -13.36
CA ASP A 15 -9.79 6.32 -12.88
C ASP A 15 -10.03 6.33 -11.37
N SER A 16 -9.05 5.81 -10.61
CA SER A 16 -9.20 5.54 -9.17
C SER A 16 -7.90 5.73 -8.42
N LEU A 17 -7.99 6.36 -7.25
CA LEU A 17 -6.93 6.43 -6.25
C LEU A 17 -7.06 5.35 -5.16
N LEU A 18 -8.12 4.53 -5.21
CA LEU A 18 -8.40 3.53 -4.20
C LEU A 18 -7.38 2.38 -4.24
N CYS A 19 -6.81 2.06 -3.09
CA CYS A 19 -6.01 0.87 -2.85
C CYS A 19 -6.76 -0.03 -1.86
N VAL A 20 -7.10 -1.26 -2.26
CA VAL A 20 -7.75 -2.23 -1.36
C VAL A 20 -6.69 -3.05 -0.65
N GLY A 21 -6.67 -2.96 0.68
CA GLY A 21 -5.83 -3.82 1.52
C GLY A 21 -6.45 -5.22 1.63
N LEU A 22 -5.64 -6.26 1.44
CA LEU A 22 -6.04 -7.66 1.58
C LEU A 22 -5.45 -8.24 2.86
N ASP A 23 -6.19 -8.06 3.96
CA ASP A 23 -5.78 -8.38 5.33
C ASP A 23 -6.75 -9.43 5.93
N PRO A 24 -6.68 -10.71 5.49
CA PRO A 24 -7.67 -11.74 5.88
C PRO A 24 -7.49 -12.17 7.34
N ASP A 25 -8.46 -11.82 8.18
CA ASP A 25 -8.54 -12.22 9.59
C ASP A 25 -9.41 -13.51 9.69
N PRO A 26 -8.85 -14.66 10.10
CA PRO A 26 -9.60 -15.91 10.14
C PRO A 26 -10.86 -15.86 11.00
N ALA A 27 -10.87 -15.00 12.02
CA ALA A 27 -12.03 -14.83 12.89
C ALA A 27 -13.20 -14.09 12.21
N LYS A 28 -12.97 -13.50 11.05
CA LYS A 28 -13.94 -12.66 10.31
C LYS A 28 -14.30 -13.20 8.92
N LEU A 29 -13.70 -14.32 8.53
CA LEU A 29 -14.02 -14.92 7.24
C LEU A 29 -15.45 -15.46 7.24
N PRO A 30 -16.20 -15.30 6.12
CA PRO A 30 -17.52 -15.91 5.97
C PRO A 30 -17.45 -17.42 6.11
N SER A 31 -18.52 -18.02 6.65
CA SER A 31 -18.63 -19.47 6.71
C SER A 31 -18.79 -20.09 5.31
N GLY A 32 -18.37 -21.35 5.15
CA GLY A 32 -18.57 -22.09 3.91
C GLY A 32 -17.47 -21.94 2.85
N LEU A 33 -16.36 -21.24 3.14
CA LEU A 33 -15.23 -21.10 2.22
C LEU A 33 -14.34 -22.37 2.14
N GLY A 34 -14.47 -23.33 3.10
CA GLY A 34 -13.72 -24.59 3.09
C GLY A 34 -12.24 -24.43 3.43
N ASP A 35 -11.45 -25.44 3.08
CA ASP A 35 -10.03 -25.53 3.48
C ASP A 35 -9.12 -24.45 2.86
N ASP A 36 -9.54 -23.81 1.77
CA ASP A 36 -8.80 -22.75 1.08
C ASP A 36 -9.39 -21.36 1.34
N ALA A 37 -9.98 -21.17 2.51
CA ALA A 37 -10.79 -20.00 2.87
C ALA A 37 -10.06 -18.68 2.65
N VAL A 38 -8.79 -18.55 3.06
CA VAL A 38 -8.00 -17.33 2.95
C VAL A 38 -7.82 -16.92 1.47
N PHE A 39 -7.43 -17.86 0.62
CA PHE A 39 -7.27 -17.58 -0.81
C PHE A 39 -8.60 -17.26 -1.48
N ARG A 40 -9.64 -18.08 -1.24
CA ARG A 40 -10.97 -17.89 -1.84
C ARG A 40 -11.57 -16.55 -1.47
N PHE A 41 -11.51 -16.20 -0.18
CA PHE A 41 -12.00 -14.91 0.31
C PHE A 41 -11.29 -13.74 -0.41
N CYS A 42 -9.95 -13.72 -0.38
CA CYS A 42 -9.20 -12.63 -1.02
C CYS A 42 -9.42 -12.59 -2.53
N ARG A 43 -9.49 -13.74 -3.21
CA ARG A 43 -9.76 -13.81 -4.64
C ARG A 43 -11.12 -13.22 -5.00
N GLU A 44 -12.19 -13.58 -4.27
CA GLU A 44 -13.53 -13.07 -4.54
C GLU A 44 -13.64 -11.56 -4.27
N ILE A 45 -12.92 -11.04 -3.27
CA ILE A 45 -12.78 -9.58 -3.06
C ILE A 45 -12.06 -8.93 -4.25
N VAL A 46 -10.96 -9.53 -4.72
CA VAL A 46 -10.21 -9.04 -5.90
C VAL A 46 -11.12 -8.99 -7.12
N ASP A 47 -11.83 -10.09 -7.43
CA ASP A 47 -12.74 -10.19 -8.57
C ASP A 47 -13.85 -9.12 -8.51
N ALA A 48 -14.38 -8.85 -7.31
CA ALA A 48 -15.44 -7.88 -7.10
C ALA A 48 -14.99 -6.42 -7.20
N THR A 49 -13.68 -6.13 -7.04
CA THR A 49 -13.20 -4.75 -6.89
C THR A 49 -12.09 -4.33 -7.85
N ALA A 50 -11.59 -5.23 -8.71
CA ALA A 50 -10.43 -4.95 -9.56
C ALA A 50 -10.62 -3.77 -10.52
N ASP A 51 -11.84 -3.53 -11.00
CA ASP A 51 -12.21 -2.39 -11.88
C ASP A 51 -12.41 -1.06 -11.12
N LEU A 52 -12.26 -1.08 -9.81
CA LEU A 52 -12.49 0.07 -8.93
C LEU A 52 -11.22 0.60 -8.25
N VAL A 53 -10.09 -0.09 -8.40
CA VAL A 53 -8.87 0.17 -7.62
C VAL A 53 -7.68 0.52 -8.50
N CYS A 54 -6.74 1.32 -7.98
CA CYS A 54 -5.42 1.47 -8.57
C CYS A 54 -4.44 0.39 -8.08
N ALA A 55 -4.68 -0.18 -6.89
CA ALA A 55 -3.77 -1.18 -6.32
C ALA A 55 -4.50 -2.17 -5.41
N PHE A 56 -3.97 -3.39 -5.33
CA PHE A 56 -4.17 -4.31 -4.22
C PHE A 56 -2.93 -4.36 -3.34
N LYS A 57 -3.15 -4.44 -2.02
CA LYS A 57 -2.08 -4.41 -1.03
C LYS A 57 -2.26 -5.50 0.02
N PRO A 58 -1.85 -6.76 -0.25
CA PRO A 58 -1.81 -7.79 0.78
C PRO A 58 -0.80 -7.44 1.88
N GLN A 59 -1.21 -7.66 3.14
CA GLN A 59 -0.37 -7.48 4.31
C GLN A 59 0.17 -8.83 4.75
N ILE A 60 1.48 -9.04 4.60
CA ILE A 60 2.14 -10.33 4.82
C ILE A 60 1.88 -10.92 6.21
N ALA A 61 1.77 -10.08 7.25
CA ALA A 61 1.56 -10.55 8.62
C ALA A 61 0.27 -11.35 8.80
N TYR A 62 -0.80 -11.00 8.08
CA TYR A 62 -2.08 -11.73 8.14
C TYR A 62 -1.96 -13.14 7.53
N PHE A 63 -1.13 -13.32 6.53
CA PHE A 63 -0.91 -14.63 5.93
C PHE A 63 0.08 -15.46 6.74
N ALA A 64 1.21 -14.87 7.14
CA ALA A 64 2.25 -15.57 7.89
C ALA A 64 1.77 -16.09 9.24
N SER A 65 0.98 -15.30 9.99
CA SER A 65 0.44 -15.71 11.29
C SER A 65 -0.50 -16.93 11.23
N GLN A 66 -1.06 -17.20 10.04
CA GLN A 66 -1.98 -18.32 9.78
C GLN A 66 -1.31 -19.48 9.03
N ARG A 67 -0.01 -19.40 8.74
CA ARG A 67 0.72 -20.33 7.84
C ARG A 67 0.07 -20.41 6.46
N ALA A 68 -0.39 -19.27 5.94
CA ALA A 68 -1.09 -19.15 4.67
C ALA A 68 -0.24 -18.45 3.60
N GLU A 69 1.09 -18.51 3.68
CA GLU A 69 2.01 -17.90 2.72
C GLU A 69 1.80 -18.43 1.30
N HIS A 70 1.43 -19.72 1.18
CA HIS A 70 1.08 -20.30 -0.11
C HIS A 70 -0.21 -19.69 -0.70
N ALA A 71 -1.19 -19.34 0.15
CA ALA A 71 -2.38 -18.62 -0.31
C ALA A 71 -2.03 -17.21 -0.78
N LEU A 72 -1.10 -16.52 -0.12
CA LEU A 72 -0.57 -15.22 -0.56
C LEU A 72 0.13 -15.32 -1.91
N GLU A 73 0.99 -16.31 -2.09
CA GLU A 73 1.71 -16.55 -3.35
C GLU A 73 0.75 -16.74 -4.53
N ARG A 74 -0.23 -17.66 -4.38
CA ARG A 74 -1.29 -17.88 -5.36
C ARG A 74 -2.13 -16.63 -5.64
N LEU A 75 -2.42 -15.83 -4.61
CA LEU A 75 -3.18 -14.60 -4.74
C LEU A 75 -2.41 -13.55 -5.55
N CYS A 76 -1.12 -13.40 -5.28
CA CYS A 76 -0.25 -12.49 -6.02
C CYS A 76 -0.19 -12.88 -7.50
N THR A 77 0.08 -14.16 -7.81
CA THR A 77 0.04 -14.68 -9.18
C THR A 77 -1.31 -14.45 -9.83
N TYR A 78 -2.41 -14.74 -9.13
CA TYR A 78 -3.76 -14.52 -9.64
C TYR A 78 -4.02 -13.06 -10.03
N VAL A 79 -3.65 -12.11 -9.18
CA VAL A 79 -3.80 -10.67 -9.46
C VAL A 79 -2.97 -10.27 -10.68
N ARG A 80 -1.72 -10.74 -10.76
CA ARG A 80 -0.80 -10.42 -11.86
C ARG A 80 -1.29 -10.94 -13.22
N GLU A 81 -1.83 -12.14 -13.25
CA GLU A 81 -2.31 -12.79 -14.48
C GLU A 81 -3.68 -12.25 -14.91
N ARG A 82 -4.59 -12.10 -13.96
CA ARG A 82 -6.00 -11.78 -14.26
C ARG A 82 -6.27 -10.29 -14.41
N TYR A 83 -5.51 -9.46 -13.67
CA TYR A 83 -5.69 -8.00 -13.59
C TYR A 83 -4.37 -7.26 -13.81
N PRO A 84 -3.72 -7.43 -14.98
CA PRO A 84 -2.38 -6.90 -15.24
C PRO A 84 -2.29 -5.36 -15.21
N ASP A 85 -3.44 -4.68 -15.26
CA ASP A 85 -3.52 -3.22 -15.17
C ASP A 85 -3.59 -2.71 -13.72
N VAL A 86 -3.69 -3.61 -12.72
CA VAL A 86 -3.76 -3.24 -11.30
C VAL A 86 -2.39 -3.39 -10.64
N THR A 87 -1.98 -2.38 -9.89
CA THR A 87 -0.72 -2.43 -9.14
C THR A 87 -0.83 -3.38 -7.95
N LEU A 88 0.18 -4.23 -7.76
CA LEU A 88 0.31 -5.11 -6.59
C LEU A 88 1.41 -4.60 -5.67
N ILE A 89 1.07 -4.33 -4.41
CA ILE A 89 1.98 -3.81 -3.37
C ILE A 89 2.06 -4.83 -2.24
N LEU A 90 3.25 -5.31 -1.90
CA LEU A 90 3.45 -6.15 -0.72
C LEU A 90 3.63 -5.25 0.52
N ASP A 91 2.68 -5.28 1.45
CA ASP A 91 2.82 -4.56 2.71
C ASP A 91 3.56 -5.42 3.73
N ALA A 92 4.88 -5.27 3.78
CA ALA A 92 5.78 -6.09 4.60
C ALA A 92 6.62 -5.28 5.59
N LYS A 93 6.78 -3.97 5.35
CA LYS A 93 7.58 -3.05 6.19
C LYS A 93 8.96 -3.60 6.50
N ARG A 94 9.63 -4.16 5.46
CA ARG A 94 10.95 -4.78 5.58
C ARG A 94 11.99 -3.75 5.99
N GLY A 95 13.00 -4.20 6.74
CA GLY A 95 14.13 -3.38 7.18
C GLY A 95 15.17 -4.31 7.77
N ASP A 96 16.23 -4.57 6.99
CA ASP A 96 17.38 -5.38 7.39
C ASP A 96 18.56 -5.01 6.46
N ILE A 97 19.75 -5.57 6.71
CA ILE A 97 20.99 -5.22 6.02
C ILE A 97 21.61 -6.41 5.28
N GLY A 98 22.47 -6.11 4.30
CA GLY A 98 23.29 -7.09 3.60
C GLY A 98 22.47 -8.23 2.98
N SER A 99 22.93 -9.46 3.15
CA SER A 99 22.26 -10.64 2.56
C SER A 99 20.84 -10.86 3.04
N THR A 100 20.47 -10.43 4.24
CA THR A 100 19.09 -10.52 4.73
C THR A 100 18.17 -9.59 3.94
N ALA A 101 18.59 -8.36 3.65
CA ALA A 101 17.85 -7.43 2.80
C ALA A 101 17.67 -7.99 1.38
N GLU A 102 18.69 -8.67 0.83
CA GLU A 102 18.62 -9.36 -0.46
C GLU A 102 17.56 -10.48 -0.45
N HIS A 103 17.51 -11.28 0.62
CA HIS A 103 16.47 -12.31 0.76
C HIS A 103 15.06 -11.72 0.84
N TYR A 104 14.87 -10.58 1.49
CA TYR A 104 13.58 -9.87 1.51
C TYR A 104 13.23 -9.25 0.15
N ALA A 105 14.21 -8.79 -0.62
CA ALA A 105 13.98 -8.33 -1.99
C ALA A 105 13.48 -9.47 -2.90
N ARG A 106 14.15 -10.64 -2.85
CA ARG A 106 13.70 -11.86 -3.54
C ARG A 106 12.30 -12.29 -3.09
N GLU A 107 12.02 -12.26 -1.79
CA GLU A 107 10.68 -12.57 -1.29
C GLU A 107 9.63 -11.67 -1.94
N ALA A 108 9.87 -10.35 -2.00
CA ALA A 108 8.90 -9.40 -2.52
C ALA A 108 8.72 -9.52 -4.04
N PHE A 109 9.79 -9.67 -4.79
CA PHE A 109 9.79 -9.50 -6.25
C PHE A 109 9.90 -10.81 -7.03
N ASP A 110 10.62 -11.81 -6.53
CA ASP A 110 10.73 -13.09 -7.22
C ASP A 110 9.63 -14.07 -6.77
N ARG A 111 9.28 -14.08 -5.46
CA ARG A 111 8.28 -14.99 -4.93
C ARG A 111 6.85 -14.45 -5.04
N TYR A 112 6.62 -13.21 -4.63
CA TYR A 112 5.29 -12.59 -4.63
C TYR A 112 5.05 -11.70 -5.86
N GLU A 113 6.03 -11.52 -6.71
CA GLU A 113 5.94 -10.75 -7.97
C GLU A 113 5.30 -9.36 -7.79
N ALA A 114 5.50 -8.73 -6.62
CA ALA A 114 4.96 -7.41 -6.32
C ALA A 114 5.60 -6.33 -7.20
N HIS A 115 4.87 -5.27 -7.50
CA HIS A 115 5.43 -4.11 -8.18
C HIS A 115 6.21 -3.20 -7.21
N ALA A 116 5.77 -3.18 -5.94
CA ALA A 116 6.43 -2.43 -4.88
C ALA A 116 6.27 -3.13 -3.52
N VAL A 117 7.17 -2.82 -2.59
CA VAL A 117 7.13 -3.31 -1.21
C VAL A 117 7.28 -2.15 -0.22
N THR A 118 6.56 -2.21 0.90
CA THR A 118 6.75 -1.23 1.98
C THR A 118 8.01 -1.56 2.78
N VAL A 119 8.82 -0.52 3.07
CA VAL A 119 10.11 -0.64 3.79
C VAL A 119 10.21 0.34 4.94
N ASN A 120 11.02 -0.02 5.95
CA ASN A 120 11.37 0.87 7.04
C ASN A 120 12.67 1.61 6.70
N PRO A 121 12.70 2.96 6.69
CA PRO A 121 13.88 3.72 6.27
C PRO A 121 14.99 3.80 7.33
N TYR A 122 14.75 3.33 8.53
CA TYR A 122 15.62 3.57 9.69
C TYR A 122 17.06 3.07 9.52
N LEU A 123 17.28 2.05 8.67
CA LEU A 123 18.60 1.46 8.43
C LEU A 123 19.37 2.11 7.25
N GLY A 124 18.80 3.08 6.56
CA GLY A 124 19.48 3.81 5.50
C GLY A 124 19.43 3.16 4.11
N LEU A 125 20.14 3.79 3.15
CA LEU A 125 20.09 3.42 1.72
C LEU A 125 20.58 1.99 1.46
N ASP A 126 21.65 1.58 2.10
CA ASP A 126 22.24 0.24 1.92
C ASP A 126 21.27 -0.90 2.30
N SER A 127 20.30 -0.62 3.17
CA SER A 127 19.24 -1.56 3.55
C SER A 127 18.15 -1.70 2.48
N VAL A 128 17.99 -0.71 1.61
CA VAL A 128 16.97 -0.71 0.55
C VAL A 128 17.54 -0.91 -0.86
N ALA A 129 18.84 -0.74 -1.03
CA ALA A 129 19.51 -0.92 -2.32
C ALA A 129 19.22 -2.29 -2.99
N PRO A 130 19.21 -3.42 -2.26
CA PRO A 130 18.88 -4.73 -2.84
C PRO A 130 17.50 -4.79 -3.49
N PHE A 131 16.52 -4.02 -3.01
CA PHE A 131 15.19 -4.00 -3.60
C PHE A 131 15.18 -3.35 -4.98
N PHE A 132 16.01 -2.34 -5.20
CA PHE A 132 16.17 -1.71 -6.52
C PHE A 132 16.90 -2.64 -7.51
N GLU A 133 17.89 -3.39 -7.04
CA GLU A 133 18.62 -4.37 -7.86
C GLU A 133 17.72 -5.48 -8.41
N HIS A 134 16.65 -5.83 -7.68
CA HIS A 134 15.61 -6.77 -8.13
C HIS A 134 14.54 -6.11 -9.00
N GLY A 135 14.66 -4.82 -9.35
CA GLY A 135 13.81 -4.13 -10.31
C GLY A 135 12.43 -3.75 -9.81
N GLY A 136 12.16 -3.84 -8.51
CA GLY A 136 10.91 -3.42 -7.89
C GLY A 136 11.00 -2.03 -7.26
N GLY A 137 9.83 -1.42 -6.99
CA GLY A 137 9.73 -0.16 -6.26
C GLY A 137 9.70 -0.35 -4.75
N ILE A 138 10.11 0.67 -4.01
CA ILE A 138 9.95 0.72 -2.55
C ILE A 138 8.94 1.81 -2.15
N ILE A 139 8.22 1.57 -1.04
CA ILE A 139 7.36 2.58 -0.42
C ILE A 139 7.83 2.74 1.03
N ALA A 140 8.61 3.79 1.30
CA ALA A 140 9.25 4.01 2.59
C ALA A 140 8.28 4.60 3.62
N LEU A 141 8.30 4.06 4.85
CA LEU A 141 7.56 4.65 5.96
C LEU A 141 8.06 6.08 6.22
N CYS A 142 7.16 7.05 6.20
CA CYS A 142 7.47 8.45 6.40
C CYS A 142 6.73 8.99 7.64
N ARG A 143 5.41 9.22 7.52
CA ARG A 143 4.56 9.63 8.63
C ARG A 143 3.42 8.65 8.80
N THR A 144 3.50 7.79 9.81
CA THR A 144 2.54 6.71 10.02
C THR A 144 1.30 7.18 10.78
N SER A 145 0.16 6.52 10.56
CA SER A 145 -1.16 6.91 11.10
C SER A 145 -1.38 6.57 12.56
N ASN A 146 -0.53 5.74 13.17
CA ASN A 146 -0.64 5.32 14.57
C ASN A 146 -0.20 6.43 15.54
N PRO A 147 -0.81 6.57 16.72
CA PRO A 147 -0.45 7.61 17.70
C PRO A 147 1.02 7.61 18.11
N GLY A 148 1.62 6.42 18.33
CA GLY A 148 3.03 6.28 18.70
C GLY A 148 4.03 6.73 17.62
N GLY A 149 3.59 6.94 16.38
CA GLY A 149 4.44 7.47 15.31
C GLY A 149 5.05 8.83 15.66
N GLY A 150 4.32 9.66 16.40
CA GLY A 150 4.80 10.98 16.83
C GLY A 150 6.01 10.96 17.78
N GLU A 151 6.23 9.89 18.54
CA GLU A 151 7.35 9.77 19.48
C GLU A 151 8.72 9.90 18.78
N LEU A 152 8.82 9.44 17.55
CA LEU A 152 10.03 9.49 16.75
C LEU A 152 9.89 10.42 15.53
N GLN A 153 8.81 10.27 14.76
CA GLN A 153 8.67 10.90 13.46
C GLN A 153 8.50 12.43 13.51
N SER A 154 8.02 12.96 14.65
CA SER A 154 7.83 14.39 14.89
C SER A 154 9.01 15.06 15.59
N LEU A 155 10.10 14.34 15.87
CA LEU A 155 11.30 14.93 16.45
C LEU A 155 11.90 16.00 15.53
N ASP A 156 12.33 17.12 16.11
CA ASP A 156 13.03 18.17 15.36
C ASP A 156 14.43 17.71 14.97
N CYS A 157 14.70 17.75 13.68
CA CYS A 157 15.97 17.40 13.06
C CYS A 157 16.62 18.62 12.39
N GLY A 158 16.90 19.65 13.17
CA GLY A 158 17.56 20.87 12.69
C GLY A 158 16.60 21.86 12.01
N GLY A 159 15.40 22.03 12.60
CA GLY A 159 14.37 22.96 12.13
C GLY A 159 13.29 22.33 11.26
N GLU A 160 13.34 21.03 11.02
CA GLU A 160 12.28 20.28 10.37
C GLU A 160 11.99 18.96 11.12
N PRO A 161 10.74 18.45 11.08
CA PRO A 161 10.42 17.15 11.66
C PRO A 161 11.15 16.00 10.97
N LEU A 162 11.44 14.91 11.70
CA LEU A 162 12.12 13.74 11.14
C LEU A 162 11.39 13.17 9.91
N TYR A 163 10.05 13.16 9.89
CA TYR A 163 9.32 12.68 8.72
C TYR A 163 9.58 13.51 7.46
N CYS A 164 9.80 14.83 7.58
CA CYS A 164 10.19 15.68 6.45
C CYS A 164 11.60 15.33 5.97
N ARG A 165 12.53 15.09 6.90
CA ARG A 165 13.88 14.63 6.58
C ARG A 165 13.88 13.31 5.84
N VAL A 166 13.03 12.35 6.25
CA VAL A 166 12.85 11.08 5.54
C VAL A 166 12.27 11.31 4.15
N ALA A 167 11.22 12.15 4.02
CA ALA A 167 10.63 12.45 2.71
C ALA A 167 11.67 13.03 1.73
N ARG A 168 12.47 13.96 2.20
CA ARG A 168 13.57 14.59 1.42
C ARG A 168 14.65 13.59 1.03
N LEU A 169 15.10 12.75 1.97
CA LEU A 169 16.07 11.69 1.72
C LEU A 169 15.59 10.73 0.61
N VAL A 170 14.34 10.31 0.67
CA VAL A 170 13.76 9.42 -0.35
C VAL A 170 13.62 10.13 -1.69
N ALA A 171 13.14 11.39 -1.70
CA ALA A 171 12.90 12.14 -2.93
C ALA A 171 14.21 12.55 -3.63
N ASP A 172 15.20 13.05 -2.89
CA ASP A 172 16.39 13.66 -3.47
C ASP A 172 17.53 12.66 -3.69
N GLU A 173 17.62 11.61 -2.84
CA GLU A 173 18.75 10.69 -2.86
C GLU A 173 18.34 9.28 -3.32
N TRP A 174 17.39 8.65 -2.65
CA TRP A 174 17.04 7.25 -2.95
C TRP A 174 16.40 7.07 -4.32
N SER A 175 15.62 8.05 -4.77
CA SER A 175 15.00 8.03 -6.10
C SER A 175 16.01 8.07 -7.26
N ARG A 176 17.29 8.35 -7.00
CA ARG A 176 18.37 8.22 -8.00
C ARG A 176 18.80 6.78 -8.22
N HIS A 177 18.46 5.89 -7.30
CA HIS A 177 18.85 4.47 -7.33
C HIS A 177 17.71 3.57 -7.82
N GLY A 178 16.44 4.02 -7.69
CA GLY A 178 15.28 3.26 -8.13
C GLY A 178 13.96 3.95 -7.83
N GLU A 179 12.87 3.29 -8.14
CA GLU A 179 11.52 3.85 -8.01
C GLU A 179 11.06 3.85 -6.55
N CYS A 180 10.72 5.02 -6.04
CA CYS A 180 10.36 5.24 -4.65
C CYS A 180 8.93 5.76 -4.50
N GLY A 181 8.33 5.48 -3.35
CA GLY A 181 7.13 6.10 -2.83
C GLY A 181 7.24 6.29 -1.32
N LEU A 182 6.23 6.91 -0.72
CA LEU A 182 6.17 7.19 0.71
C LEU A 182 4.89 6.66 1.34
N VAL A 183 4.91 6.31 2.62
CA VAL A 183 3.70 6.05 3.43
C VAL A 183 3.43 7.27 4.30
N VAL A 184 2.25 7.89 4.10
CA VAL A 184 1.79 9.01 4.94
C VAL A 184 0.35 8.78 5.37
N GLY A 185 0.08 8.78 6.68
CA GLY A 185 -1.24 8.48 7.22
C GLY A 185 -2.28 9.56 6.91
N ALA A 186 -3.51 9.13 6.61
CA ALA A 186 -4.65 10.01 6.34
C ALA A 186 -5.11 10.82 7.56
N THR A 187 -4.68 10.47 8.77
CA THR A 187 -5.05 11.16 10.02
C THR A 187 -4.37 12.52 10.19
N TYR A 188 -3.42 12.84 9.32
CA TYR A 188 -2.59 14.04 9.40
C TYR A 188 -2.53 14.77 8.04
N PRO A 189 -3.63 15.39 7.57
CA PRO A 189 -3.69 16.02 6.25
C PRO A 189 -2.70 17.19 6.08
N ASP A 190 -2.43 17.96 7.14
CA ASP A 190 -1.45 19.05 7.08
C ASP A 190 -0.02 18.52 6.93
N GLU A 191 0.33 17.43 7.62
CA GLU A 191 1.61 16.76 7.47
C GLU A 191 1.73 16.11 6.07
N LEU A 192 0.64 15.56 5.54
CA LEU A 192 0.60 15.05 4.16
C LEU A 192 0.87 16.16 3.13
N ARG A 193 0.30 17.36 3.33
CA ARG A 193 0.55 18.52 2.47
C ARG A 193 2.02 18.95 2.50
N VAL A 194 2.63 18.96 3.69
CA VAL A 194 4.05 19.24 3.85
C VAL A 194 4.90 18.17 3.14
N VAL A 195 4.60 16.90 3.32
CA VAL A 195 5.32 15.81 2.64
C VAL A 195 5.16 15.94 1.12
N ARG A 196 3.96 16.22 0.62
CA ARG A 196 3.76 16.43 -0.83
C ARG A 196 4.62 17.57 -1.38
N SER A 197 4.75 18.67 -0.65
CA SER A 197 5.59 19.81 -1.08
C SER A 197 7.09 19.46 -1.17
N VAL A 198 7.54 18.49 -0.38
CA VAL A 198 8.92 17.98 -0.36
C VAL A 198 9.13 16.88 -1.40
N ALA A 199 8.17 15.94 -1.47
CA ALA A 199 8.30 14.73 -2.27
C ALA A 199 7.84 14.89 -3.74
N ALA A 200 7.42 16.08 -4.14
CA ALA A 200 7.00 16.41 -5.51
C ALA A 200 6.04 15.34 -6.08
N ASP A 201 6.45 14.59 -7.09
CA ASP A 201 5.61 13.64 -7.82
C ASP A 201 5.70 12.18 -7.30
N LEU A 202 6.41 11.93 -6.19
CA LEU A 202 6.51 10.57 -5.64
C LEU A 202 5.11 10.04 -5.27
N PRO A 203 4.80 8.78 -5.58
CA PRO A 203 3.57 8.14 -5.12
C PRO A 203 3.50 8.08 -3.59
N ILE A 204 2.34 8.41 -3.02
CA ILE A 204 2.13 8.32 -1.58
C ILE A 204 1.02 7.30 -1.29
N LEU A 205 1.36 6.29 -0.52
CA LEU A 205 0.41 5.34 0.07
C LEU A 205 -0.17 5.97 1.34
N VAL A 206 -1.49 6.13 1.36
CA VAL A 206 -2.21 6.83 2.43
C VAL A 206 -3.11 5.86 3.19
N PRO A 207 -2.60 5.19 4.24
CA PRO A 207 -3.41 4.34 5.11
C PRO A 207 -4.17 5.18 6.16
N GLY A 208 -5.18 4.55 6.79
CA GLY A 208 -5.89 5.12 7.93
C GLY A 208 -7.24 5.76 7.59
N ILE A 209 -7.74 5.57 6.38
CA ILE A 209 -9.10 5.97 6.00
C ILE A 209 -10.13 5.07 6.70
N GLY A 210 -11.20 5.67 7.19
CA GLY A 210 -12.32 4.99 7.85
C GLY A 210 -11.98 4.55 9.27
N ALA A 211 -11.44 3.34 9.44
CA ALA A 211 -11.23 2.72 10.76
C ALA A 211 -10.32 3.50 11.73
N GLN A 212 -9.49 4.41 11.23
CA GLN A 212 -8.59 5.27 12.03
C GLN A 212 -9.03 6.75 12.00
N GLY A 213 -10.18 7.07 11.39
CA GLY A 213 -10.77 8.40 11.39
C GLY A 213 -10.21 9.37 10.35
N GLY A 214 -9.38 8.91 9.41
CA GLY A 214 -8.88 9.75 8.31
C GLY A 214 -10.01 10.13 7.35
N ASP A 215 -10.02 11.40 6.93
CA ASP A 215 -10.94 11.93 5.92
C ASP A 215 -10.33 11.76 4.52
N PRO A 216 -10.98 10.97 3.63
CA PRO A 216 -10.47 10.74 2.28
C PRO A 216 -10.41 12.02 1.43
N ALA A 217 -11.41 12.91 1.55
CA ALA A 217 -11.43 14.15 0.79
C ALA A 217 -10.31 15.10 1.20
N ALA A 218 -10.07 15.26 2.50
CA ALA A 218 -8.96 16.05 3.02
C ALA A 218 -7.59 15.45 2.61
N ALA A 219 -7.45 14.12 2.58
CA ALA A 219 -6.24 13.46 2.12
C ALA A 219 -5.99 13.71 0.61
N VAL A 220 -7.03 13.63 -0.21
CA VAL A 220 -6.94 13.92 -1.66
C VAL A 220 -6.57 15.38 -1.90
N GLU A 221 -7.20 16.32 -1.20
CA GLU A 221 -6.87 17.75 -1.31
C GLU A 221 -5.43 18.04 -0.91
N ALA A 222 -4.96 17.44 0.20
CA ALA A 222 -3.63 17.69 0.74
C ALA A 222 -2.50 17.01 -0.06
N GLY A 223 -2.76 15.82 -0.62
CA GLY A 223 -1.70 14.95 -1.10
C GLY A 223 -1.66 14.69 -2.61
N SER A 224 -2.69 15.08 -3.38
CA SER A 224 -2.68 14.86 -4.84
C SER A 224 -1.63 15.71 -5.54
N THR A 225 -1.09 15.17 -6.63
CA THR A 225 -0.30 15.92 -7.61
C THR A 225 -1.18 16.86 -8.43
N PHE A 226 -0.56 17.73 -9.24
CA PHE A 226 -1.28 18.71 -10.06
C PHE A 226 -2.30 18.07 -11.02
N ASP A 227 -1.98 16.88 -11.55
CA ASP A 227 -2.85 16.09 -12.44
C ASP A 227 -3.96 15.31 -11.71
N GLY A 228 -4.08 15.48 -10.39
CA GLY A 228 -5.07 14.77 -9.58
C GLY A 228 -4.71 13.33 -9.23
N ARG A 229 -3.47 12.90 -9.49
CA ARG A 229 -2.92 11.56 -9.20
C ARG A 229 -1.99 11.60 -7.96
N GLY A 230 -1.02 10.72 -7.90
CA GLY A 230 0.04 10.70 -6.91
C GLY A 230 -0.31 10.03 -5.59
N LEU A 231 -1.53 9.51 -5.43
CA LEU A 231 -2.00 8.86 -4.20
C LEU A 231 -2.47 7.42 -4.43
N MET A 232 -2.28 6.61 -3.40
CA MET A 232 -2.91 5.30 -3.21
C MET A 232 -3.64 5.34 -1.86
N ILE A 233 -4.93 5.66 -1.89
CA ILE A 233 -5.77 5.80 -0.69
C ILE A 233 -6.18 4.40 -0.20
N SER A 234 -5.57 3.95 0.90
CA SER A 234 -5.75 2.57 1.36
C SER A 234 -6.94 2.39 2.27
N SER A 235 -7.87 1.52 1.85
CA SER A 235 -8.97 1.01 2.66
C SER A 235 -8.92 -0.52 2.71
N SER A 236 -9.09 -1.11 3.87
CA SER A 236 -9.03 -2.56 4.09
C SER A 236 -10.30 -3.05 4.78
N ARG A 237 -10.37 -2.98 6.11
CA ARG A 237 -11.44 -3.57 6.92
C ARG A 237 -12.86 -3.12 6.53
N ALA A 238 -13.02 -1.87 6.11
CA ALA A 238 -14.32 -1.32 5.70
C ALA A 238 -14.83 -1.96 4.39
N ILE A 239 -13.94 -2.50 3.58
CA ILE A 239 -14.26 -3.18 2.33
C ILE A 239 -14.35 -4.69 2.56
N LEU A 240 -13.29 -5.29 3.13
CA LEU A 240 -13.20 -6.74 3.31
C LEU A 240 -14.34 -7.32 4.16
N TYR A 241 -14.77 -6.57 5.16
CA TYR A 241 -15.75 -7.02 6.16
C TYR A 241 -17.04 -6.21 6.13
N ALA A 242 -17.41 -5.72 4.93
CA ALA A 242 -18.69 -5.02 4.71
C ALA A 242 -19.91 -5.93 4.95
N SER A 243 -19.76 -7.24 4.74
CA SER A 243 -20.68 -8.29 5.16
C SER A 243 -19.89 -9.49 5.68
N SER A 244 -20.51 -10.27 6.59
CA SER A 244 -20.03 -11.57 7.04
C SER A 244 -20.80 -12.74 6.42
N GLY A 245 -21.77 -12.46 5.54
CA GLY A 245 -22.61 -13.42 4.86
C GLY A 245 -22.04 -13.94 3.55
N ALA A 246 -22.83 -14.74 2.83
CA ALA A 246 -22.47 -15.26 1.50
C ALA A 246 -22.37 -14.15 0.43
N ASP A 247 -22.91 -12.97 0.71
CA ASP A 247 -22.90 -11.76 -0.12
C ASP A 247 -21.65 -10.88 0.09
N PHE A 248 -20.63 -11.37 0.79
CA PHE A 248 -19.47 -10.58 1.20
C PHE A 248 -18.75 -9.91 0.03
N ALA A 249 -18.68 -10.55 -1.14
CA ALA A 249 -18.04 -9.98 -2.33
C ALA A 249 -18.86 -8.82 -2.92
N ASP A 250 -20.17 -8.94 -2.99
CA ASP A 250 -21.08 -7.87 -3.45
C ASP A 250 -21.08 -6.69 -2.48
N ALA A 251 -21.06 -6.98 -1.18
CA ALA A 251 -20.96 -5.97 -0.14
C ALA A 251 -19.60 -5.23 -0.22
N ALA A 252 -18.50 -5.97 -0.44
CA ALA A 252 -17.18 -5.38 -0.64
C ALA A 252 -17.14 -4.49 -1.89
N ARG A 253 -17.76 -4.90 -3.00
CA ARG A 253 -17.90 -4.06 -4.20
C ARG A 253 -18.64 -2.76 -3.90
N SER A 254 -19.77 -2.86 -3.19
CA SER A 254 -20.57 -1.69 -2.81
C SER A 254 -19.76 -0.72 -1.93
N ALA A 255 -19.01 -1.24 -0.96
CA ALA A 255 -18.12 -0.47 -0.10
C ALA A 255 -16.96 0.17 -0.88
N ALA A 256 -16.39 -0.54 -1.85
CA ALA A 256 -15.33 -0.02 -2.72
C ALA A 256 -15.84 1.10 -3.64
N ILE A 257 -17.05 0.98 -4.19
CA ILE A 257 -17.70 2.07 -4.98
C ILE A 257 -17.84 3.33 -4.12
N ALA A 258 -18.33 3.20 -2.89
CA ALA A 258 -18.46 4.33 -1.97
C ALA A 258 -17.10 4.95 -1.62
N ALA A 259 -16.11 4.11 -1.31
CA ALA A 259 -14.74 4.56 -1.00
C ALA A 259 -14.09 5.28 -2.21
N ARG A 260 -14.21 4.73 -3.43
CA ARG A 260 -13.74 5.39 -4.65
C ARG A 260 -14.43 6.73 -4.87
N GLY A 261 -15.76 6.80 -4.64
CA GLY A 261 -16.52 8.04 -4.76
C GLY A 261 -16.03 9.15 -3.83
N SER A 262 -15.61 8.79 -2.60
CA SER A 262 -15.07 9.74 -1.62
C SER A 262 -13.64 10.23 -1.92
N THR A 263 -12.93 9.60 -2.85
CA THR A 263 -11.57 9.98 -3.28
C THR A 263 -11.54 10.69 -4.63
N ARG A 264 -12.69 10.94 -5.26
CA ARG A 264 -12.80 11.77 -6.49
C ARG A 264 -12.83 13.25 -6.13
N ARG A 265 -12.15 14.05 -6.95
CA ARG A 265 -12.25 15.52 -6.92
C ARG A 265 -13.56 15.99 -7.57
#